data_ac917c730041f48c1f5784eb07a009d6
#
_entry.id   ac917c730041f48c1f5784eb07a009d6
#
_cell.length_a   1.000
_cell.length_b   1.000
_cell.length_c   1.000
_cell.angle_alpha   90.00
_cell.angle_beta   90.00
_cell.angle_gamma   90.00
#
_symmetry.space_group_name_H-M   'P 1'
#
loop_
_entity.id
_entity.type
_entity.pdbx_description
1 polymer ?
#
loop_
_entity_poly.entity_id
_entity_poly.type
_entity_poly.pdbx_seq_one_letter_code
_entity_poly.pdbx_strand_id
1 'polypeptide(L)'
;MQYSNDLFDLRIEIGNKIKKQMEQKKISKAKLCRETGMSRPTLDKMLSGNITNKTNYDKHISKIMNCLGISSDVLLGNIKKNRTRNIREILRKSIEDIANFTGISVDRLKDIEYGAEATLTELRDIAMCFSTSVNVIQGKNFFEPQLAKMDLLIPNIGEDKNDDVNGFWGYIGILTSHGKKYKWFPITRITRKFVYQDMENKYIVIPCMNNKVLFLSMDNIDRIVLLDEACDYPVDLDWPMDTGDEKISEEEVPQVLYELLEYYYLGESVEMSDNLHKCLEEFVDEYKISDDEIEDIINGIEIHYADGLDESDTIEFYENENISDAVSYVYDHDDYDDYDCMDEVLYYTGYNERESIIKLKNVAMLELPFIKLENAIIEKNDL
;
A
#
# COMPACT_ATOMS: atom_id res chain seq x y z
N MET A 1 -5.97 -4.30 -10.62
CA MET A 1 -6.05 -5.80 -10.71
C MET A 1 -6.97 -6.32 -9.61
N GLN A 2 -8.11 -6.93 -9.96
CA GLN A 2 -8.95 -7.60 -8.95
C GLN A 2 -8.26 -8.91 -8.55
N TYR A 3 -7.66 -8.95 -7.37
CA TYR A 3 -7.25 -10.21 -6.77
C TYR A 3 -8.50 -11.03 -6.48
N SER A 4 -8.77 -12.06 -7.25
CA SER A 4 -9.86 -12.96 -6.97
C SER A 4 -9.49 -13.82 -5.75
N ASN A 5 -9.96 -13.43 -4.59
CA ASN A 5 -9.95 -14.33 -3.44
C ASN A 5 -10.88 -15.50 -3.74
N ASP A 6 -10.30 -16.61 -4.15
CA ASP A 6 -11.03 -17.87 -4.31
C ASP A 6 -11.41 -18.42 -2.93
N LEU A 7 -12.59 -19.01 -2.80
CA LEU A 7 -13.02 -19.67 -1.56
C LEU A 7 -12.00 -20.70 -1.05
N PHE A 8 -11.24 -21.31 -1.96
CA PHE A 8 -10.18 -22.25 -1.60
C PHE A 8 -8.98 -21.58 -0.95
N ASP A 9 -8.60 -20.40 -1.42
CA ASP A 9 -7.47 -19.66 -0.88
C ASP A 9 -7.74 -19.11 0.54
N LEU A 10 -9.00 -18.89 0.86
CA LEU A 10 -9.48 -18.46 2.17
C LEU A 10 -10.09 -19.58 3.01
N ARG A 11 -9.79 -20.84 2.70
CA ARG A 11 -10.49 -22.01 3.22
C ARG A 11 -10.53 -22.14 4.75
N ILE A 12 -9.53 -21.61 5.48
CA ILE A 12 -9.54 -21.62 6.95
C ILE A 12 -10.63 -20.68 7.48
N GLU A 13 -10.66 -19.45 6.99
CA GLU A 13 -11.67 -18.47 7.38
C GLU A 13 -13.07 -18.87 6.93
N ILE A 14 -13.18 -19.36 5.70
CA ILE A 14 -14.43 -19.93 5.19
C ILE A 14 -14.93 -21.06 6.08
N GLY A 15 -14.04 -21.93 6.55
CA GLY A 15 -14.38 -23.00 7.51
C GLY A 15 -14.96 -22.44 8.82
N ASN A 16 -14.41 -21.36 9.34
CA ASN A 16 -14.89 -20.68 10.54
C ASN A 16 -16.26 -20.00 10.29
N LYS A 17 -16.44 -19.34 9.15
CA LYS A 17 -17.74 -18.75 8.75
C LYS A 17 -18.82 -19.82 8.59
N ILE A 18 -18.49 -20.98 8.02
CA ILE A 18 -19.42 -22.11 7.93
C ILE A 18 -19.84 -22.59 9.32
N LYS A 19 -18.89 -22.72 10.28
CA LYS A 19 -19.22 -23.08 11.68
C LYS A 19 -20.21 -22.07 12.28
N LYS A 20 -19.96 -20.78 12.14
CA LYS A 20 -20.83 -19.69 12.60
C LYS A 20 -22.23 -19.78 11.96
N GLN A 21 -22.31 -20.04 10.66
CA GLN A 21 -23.59 -20.22 9.95
C GLN A 21 -24.34 -21.48 10.42
N MET A 22 -23.62 -22.57 10.70
CA MET A 22 -24.22 -23.77 11.26
C MET A 22 -24.84 -23.53 12.66
N GLU A 23 -24.14 -22.76 13.50
CA GLU A 23 -24.63 -22.38 14.84
C GLU A 23 -25.89 -21.52 14.75
N GLN A 24 -25.86 -20.46 13.92
CA GLN A 24 -26.97 -19.54 13.68
C GLN A 24 -28.22 -20.28 13.17
N LYS A 25 -28.02 -21.23 12.24
CA LYS A 25 -29.11 -22.04 11.67
C LYS A 25 -29.44 -23.29 12.47
N LYS A 26 -28.76 -23.52 13.62
CA LYS A 26 -28.93 -24.71 14.48
C LYS A 26 -28.77 -26.04 13.72
N ILE A 27 -27.83 -26.09 12.76
CA ILE A 27 -27.51 -27.27 11.96
C ILE A 27 -26.34 -28.00 12.57
N SER A 28 -26.54 -29.26 13.00
CA SER A 28 -25.47 -30.09 13.56
C SER A 28 -24.57 -30.67 12.45
N LYS A 29 -23.29 -30.97 12.79
CA LYS A 29 -22.37 -31.67 11.87
C LYS A 29 -22.97 -32.96 11.33
N ALA A 30 -23.70 -33.74 12.15
CA ALA A 30 -24.35 -34.96 11.72
C ALA A 30 -25.44 -34.72 10.68
N LYS A 31 -26.24 -33.64 10.84
CA LYS A 31 -27.24 -33.24 9.86
C LYS A 31 -26.57 -32.81 8.56
N LEU A 32 -25.54 -31.98 8.63
CA LEU A 32 -24.82 -31.49 7.44
C LEU A 32 -24.15 -32.64 6.66
N CYS A 33 -23.55 -33.61 7.36
CA CYS A 33 -22.98 -34.82 6.73
C CYS A 33 -24.05 -35.61 5.96
N ARG A 34 -25.21 -35.80 6.56
CA ARG A 34 -26.31 -36.57 5.96
C ARG A 34 -26.86 -35.86 4.71
N GLU A 35 -27.06 -34.56 4.76
CA GLU A 35 -27.65 -33.79 3.65
C GLU A 35 -26.65 -33.58 2.49
N THR A 36 -25.37 -33.43 2.79
CA THR A 36 -24.34 -33.26 1.78
C THR A 36 -23.74 -34.57 1.25
N GLY A 37 -23.99 -35.68 1.93
CA GLY A 37 -23.38 -36.97 1.62
C GLY A 37 -21.88 -37.04 1.94
N MET A 38 -21.35 -36.12 2.76
CA MET A 38 -19.95 -36.13 3.18
C MET A 38 -19.72 -37.01 4.43
N SER A 39 -18.53 -37.62 4.46
CA SER A 39 -18.06 -38.26 5.68
C SER A 39 -17.70 -37.22 6.75
N ARG A 40 -17.81 -37.59 8.03
CA ARG A 40 -17.48 -36.72 9.14
C ARG A 40 -16.01 -36.22 9.09
N PRO A 41 -15.00 -37.07 8.78
CA PRO A 41 -13.64 -36.63 8.63
C PRO A 41 -13.45 -35.60 7.46
N THR A 42 -14.19 -35.78 6.36
CA THR A 42 -14.18 -34.84 5.25
C THR A 42 -14.76 -33.50 5.66
N LEU A 43 -15.90 -33.49 6.36
CA LEU A 43 -16.49 -32.25 6.87
C LEU A 43 -15.56 -31.56 7.87
N ASP A 44 -14.94 -32.31 8.79
CA ASP A 44 -14.00 -31.73 9.77
C ASP A 44 -12.79 -31.09 9.06
N LYS A 45 -12.26 -31.68 7.97
CA LYS A 45 -11.23 -31.08 7.14
C LYS A 45 -11.72 -29.82 6.43
N MET A 46 -12.96 -29.79 5.95
CA MET A 46 -13.56 -28.58 5.36
C MET A 46 -13.67 -27.44 6.40
N LEU A 47 -14.16 -27.76 7.59
CA LEU A 47 -14.37 -26.80 8.67
C LEU A 47 -13.07 -26.30 9.32
N SER A 48 -11.97 -27.03 9.19
CA SER A 48 -10.63 -26.63 9.66
C SER A 48 -9.73 -26.04 8.54
N GLY A 49 -10.20 -26.03 7.29
CA GLY A 49 -9.41 -25.60 6.16
C GLY A 49 -8.30 -26.58 5.73
N ASN A 50 -8.25 -27.79 6.29
CA ASN A 50 -7.19 -28.78 6.05
C ASN A 50 -7.38 -29.62 4.78
N ILE A 51 -8.14 -29.13 3.79
CA ILE A 51 -8.24 -29.73 2.46
C ILE A 51 -7.19 -29.10 1.54
N THR A 52 -6.33 -29.95 0.95
CA THR A 52 -5.23 -29.51 0.08
C THR A 52 -5.57 -29.58 -1.40
N ASN A 53 -6.61 -30.30 -1.79
CA ASN A 53 -7.01 -30.46 -3.19
C ASN A 53 -8.17 -29.51 -3.53
N LYS A 54 -7.93 -28.52 -4.39
CA LYS A 54 -8.89 -27.49 -4.80
C LYS A 54 -10.16 -28.08 -5.41
N THR A 55 -10.04 -29.03 -6.35
CA THR A 55 -11.20 -29.62 -7.02
C THR A 55 -12.15 -30.34 -6.03
N ASN A 56 -11.58 -31.01 -5.04
CA ASN A 56 -12.37 -31.65 -3.98
C ASN A 56 -12.99 -30.60 -3.05
N TYR A 57 -12.25 -29.52 -2.75
CA TYR A 57 -12.78 -28.41 -1.94
C TYR A 57 -13.97 -27.77 -2.63
N ASP A 58 -13.85 -27.40 -3.90
CA ASP A 58 -14.90 -26.72 -4.67
C ASP A 58 -16.19 -27.57 -4.75
N LYS A 59 -16.01 -28.87 -4.94
CA LYS A 59 -17.14 -29.83 -4.93
C LYS A 59 -17.84 -29.90 -3.57
N HIS A 60 -17.08 -29.85 -2.48
CA HIS A 60 -17.63 -29.97 -1.13
C HIS A 60 -18.22 -28.65 -0.64
N ILE A 61 -17.56 -27.50 -0.92
CA ILE A 61 -18.05 -26.18 -0.52
C ILE A 61 -19.40 -25.87 -1.18
N SER A 62 -19.56 -26.19 -2.47
CA SER A 62 -20.83 -26.00 -3.19
C SER A 62 -21.99 -26.79 -2.52
N LYS A 63 -21.73 -28.00 -2.07
CA LYS A 63 -22.74 -28.80 -1.35
C LYS A 63 -23.09 -28.21 0.01
N ILE A 64 -22.10 -27.72 0.75
CA ILE A 64 -22.30 -27.07 2.05
C ILE A 64 -23.13 -25.80 1.87
N MET A 65 -22.76 -24.96 0.90
CA MET A 65 -23.46 -23.71 0.58
C MET A 65 -24.92 -23.97 0.23
N ASN A 66 -25.19 -24.94 -0.63
CA ASN A 66 -26.56 -25.34 -1.00
C ASN A 66 -27.35 -25.83 0.21
N CYS A 67 -26.75 -26.67 1.08
CA CYS A 67 -27.42 -27.20 2.27
C CYS A 67 -27.70 -26.09 3.30
N LEU A 68 -26.80 -25.11 3.43
CA LEU A 68 -26.96 -23.97 4.32
C LEU A 68 -27.82 -22.87 3.72
N GLY A 69 -28.11 -22.90 2.41
CA GLY A 69 -28.81 -21.84 1.69
C GLY A 69 -28.08 -20.50 1.75
N ILE A 70 -26.77 -20.51 1.49
CA ILE A 70 -25.90 -19.32 1.48
C ILE A 70 -25.15 -19.22 0.16
N SER A 71 -24.91 -18.00 -0.29
CA SER A 71 -24.09 -17.72 -1.48
C SER A 71 -22.60 -17.61 -1.16
N SER A 72 -21.76 -17.62 -2.21
CA SER A 72 -20.33 -17.30 -2.10
C SER A 72 -20.11 -15.92 -1.49
N ASP A 73 -20.94 -14.94 -1.87
CA ASP A 73 -20.81 -13.56 -1.38
C ASP A 73 -21.07 -13.45 0.13
N VAL A 74 -21.94 -14.30 0.68
CA VAL A 74 -22.16 -14.40 2.14
C VAL A 74 -20.92 -14.97 2.84
N LEU A 75 -20.23 -15.91 2.22
CA LEU A 75 -19.00 -16.47 2.75
C LEU A 75 -17.80 -15.51 2.56
N LEU A 76 -17.73 -14.82 1.45
CA LEU A 76 -16.66 -13.85 1.15
C LEU A 76 -16.92 -12.47 1.78
N GLY A 77 -18.18 -12.13 2.05
CA GLY A 77 -18.54 -10.85 2.66
C GLY A 77 -17.85 -10.63 4.00
N ASN A 78 -17.24 -9.44 4.19
CA ASN A 78 -16.46 -9.05 5.37
C ASN A 78 -15.19 -9.90 5.65
N ILE A 79 -14.69 -10.65 4.67
CA ILE A 79 -13.35 -11.20 4.76
C ILE A 79 -12.36 -10.07 4.45
N LYS A 80 -11.48 -9.79 5.40
CA LYS A 80 -10.33 -8.93 5.13
C LYS A 80 -9.52 -9.58 3.99
N LYS A 81 -9.25 -8.84 2.95
CA LYS A 81 -8.42 -9.31 1.85
C LYS A 81 -7.03 -9.61 2.41
N ASN A 82 -6.53 -10.83 2.22
CA ASN A 82 -5.18 -11.20 2.58
C ASN A 82 -4.40 -11.47 1.29
N ARG A 83 -3.40 -10.63 1.02
CA ARG A 83 -2.59 -10.70 -0.19
C ARG A 83 -1.22 -11.35 0.03
N THR A 84 -0.91 -11.82 1.25
CA THR A 84 0.40 -12.38 1.61
C THR A 84 0.91 -13.39 0.59
N ARG A 85 0.09 -14.37 0.22
CA ARG A 85 0.47 -15.37 -0.78
C ARG A 85 0.73 -14.77 -2.16
N ASN A 86 -0.18 -13.89 -2.62
CA ASN A 86 -0.06 -13.29 -3.95
C ASN A 86 1.21 -12.44 -4.06
N ILE A 87 1.50 -11.64 -3.04
CA ILE A 87 2.70 -10.81 -2.98
C ILE A 87 3.95 -11.69 -2.93
N ARG A 88 3.98 -12.72 -2.09
CA ARG A 88 5.09 -13.68 -2.02
C ARG A 88 5.39 -14.31 -3.39
N GLU A 89 4.35 -14.76 -4.10
CA GLU A 89 4.48 -15.37 -5.42
C GLU A 89 4.99 -14.36 -6.47
N ILE A 90 4.54 -13.10 -6.41
CA ILE A 90 5.03 -11.99 -7.24
C ILE A 90 6.50 -11.74 -6.96
N LEU A 91 6.89 -11.64 -5.68
CA LEU A 91 8.26 -11.41 -5.25
C LEU A 91 9.17 -12.65 -5.40
N ARG A 92 8.63 -13.78 -5.88
CA ARG A 92 9.35 -15.06 -6.04
C ARG A 92 10.02 -15.57 -4.75
N LYS A 93 9.55 -15.13 -3.58
CA LYS A 93 10.07 -15.58 -2.29
C LYS A 93 9.52 -16.97 -1.95
N SER A 94 10.36 -17.83 -1.37
CA SER A 94 9.87 -19.07 -0.78
C SER A 94 9.20 -18.78 0.58
N ILE A 95 8.34 -19.68 1.03
CA ILE A 95 7.72 -19.50 2.36
C ILE A 95 8.75 -19.70 3.49
N GLU A 96 9.78 -20.49 3.21
CA GLU A 96 10.93 -20.71 4.08
C GLU A 96 11.77 -19.42 4.23
N ASP A 97 11.95 -18.64 3.17
CA ASP A 97 12.66 -17.35 3.23
C ASP A 97 11.91 -16.36 4.13
N ILE A 98 10.58 -16.30 4.00
CA ILE A 98 9.76 -15.45 4.87
C ILE A 98 9.85 -15.93 6.32
N ALA A 99 9.75 -17.24 6.56
CA ALA A 99 9.85 -17.80 7.90
C ALA A 99 11.21 -17.48 8.56
N ASN A 100 12.29 -17.56 7.78
CA ASN A 100 13.63 -17.25 8.27
C ASN A 100 13.80 -15.76 8.59
N PHE A 101 13.21 -14.87 7.80
CA PHE A 101 13.27 -13.43 7.99
C PHE A 101 12.41 -12.99 9.18
N THR A 102 11.14 -13.43 9.24
CA THR A 102 10.15 -12.96 10.22
C THR A 102 10.18 -13.72 11.53
N GLY A 103 10.80 -14.91 11.59
CA GLY A 103 10.68 -15.82 12.71
C GLY A 103 9.32 -16.53 12.85
N ILE A 104 8.36 -16.25 11.98
CA ILE A 104 7.05 -16.90 11.94
C ILE A 104 7.22 -18.32 11.37
N SER A 105 6.65 -19.32 12.04
CA SER A 105 6.77 -20.71 11.54
C SER A 105 6.13 -20.87 10.16
N VAL A 106 6.69 -21.76 9.34
CA VAL A 106 6.19 -22.09 8.00
C VAL A 106 4.71 -22.50 8.03
N ASP A 107 4.31 -23.28 9.06
CA ASP A 107 2.92 -23.72 9.19
C ASP A 107 1.99 -22.53 9.52
N ARG A 108 2.44 -21.60 10.36
CA ARG A 108 1.68 -20.39 10.67
C ARG A 108 1.55 -19.46 9.45
N LEU A 109 2.63 -19.28 8.68
CA LEU A 109 2.59 -18.51 7.43
C LEU A 109 1.61 -19.12 6.42
N LYS A 110 1.60 -20.46 6.28
CA LYS A 110 0.61 -21.14 5.45
C LYS A 110 -0.82 -20.88 5.92
N ASP A 111 -1.05 -20.92 7.23
CA ASP A 111 -2.38 -20.64 7.79
C ASP A 111 -2.79 -19.19 7.47
N ILE A 112 -1.89 -18.21 7.61
CA ILE A 112 -2.13 -16.81 7.24
C ILE A 112 -2.44 -16.70 5.73
N GLU A 113 -1.64 -17.32 4.86
CA GLU A 113 -1.87 -17.33 3.41
C GLU A 113 -3.22 -17.93 3.02
N TYR A 114 -3.77 -18.80 3.85
CA TYR A 114 -5.07 -19.43 3.61
C TYR A 114 -6.23 -18.83 4.44
N GLY A 115 -6.02 -17.62 4.96
CA GLY A 115 -7.06 -16.79 5.55
C GLY A 115 -7.21 -16.92 7.07
N ALA A 116 -6.21 -17.47 7.78
CA ALA A 116 -6.17 -17.32 9.22
C ALA A 116 -5.90 -15.85 9.58
N GLU A 117 -6.54 -15.37 10.63
CA GLU A 117 -6.31 -14.02 11.13
C GLU A 117 -4.87 -13.88 11.61
N ALA A 118 -4.15 -12.90 11.06
CA ALA A 118 -2.80 -12.54 11.48
C ALA A 118 -2.86 -11.43 12.54
N THR A 119 -1.95 -11.47 13.49
CA THR A 119 -1.75 -10.37 14.43
C THR A 119 -1.12 -9.18 13.73
N LEU A 120 -1.22 -7.99 14.29
CA LEU A 120 -0.58 -6.79 13.72
C LEU A 120 0.95 -6.94 13.66
N THR A 121 1.56 -7.55 14.68
CA THR A 121 2.99 -7.90 14.67
C THR A 121 3.36 -8.79 13.48
N GLU A 122 2.60 -9.89 13.26
CA GLU A 122 2.86 -10.78 12.11
C GLU A 122 2.70 -10.05 10.76
N LEU A 123 1.70 -9.16 10.65
CA LEU A 123 1.49 -8.36 9.42
C LEU A 123 2.63 -7.38 9.16
N ARG A 124 3.15 -6.73 10.21
CA ARG A 124 4.29 -5.81 10.12
C ARG A 124 5.57 -6.53 9.74
N ASP A 125 5.85 -7.68 10.33
CA ASP A 125 7.01 -8.51 9.97
C ASP A 125 6.94 -8.97 8.51
N ILE A 126 5.75 -9.38 8.04
CA ILE A 126 5.54 -9.77 6.64
C ILE A 126 5.68 -8.55 5.71
N ALA A 127 5.14 -7.38 6.10
CA ALA A 127 5.26 -6.15 5.33
C ALA A 127 6.73 -5.73 5.20
N MET A 128 7.52 -5.81 6.28
CA MET A 128 8.96 -5.58 6.25
C MET A 128 9.68 -6.52 5.30
N CYS A 129 9.38 -7.83 5.37
CA CYS A 129 9.95 -8.85 4.46
C CYS A 129 9.62 -8.59 2.98
N PHE A 130 8.50 -7.94 2.69
CA PHE A 130 8.03 -7.64 1.35
C PHE A 130 8.33 -6.21 0.89
N SER A 131 9.04 -5.43 1.70
CA SER A 131 9.33 -4.00 1.44
C SER A 131 8.07 -3.20 1.09
N THR A 132 7.03 -3.32 1.92
CA THR A 132 5.72 -2.70 1.68
C THR A 132 5.04 -2.25 2.97
N SER A 133 3.74 -1.88 2.92
CA SER A 133 2.92 -1.50 4.07
C SER A 133 1.97 -2.63 4.51
N VAL A 134 1.45 -2.52 5.74
CA VAL A 134 0.39 -3.40 6.25
C VAL A 134 -0.89 -3.26 5.42
N ASN A 135 -1.22 -2.06 4.95
CA ASN A 135 -2.38 -1.82 4.08
C ASN A 135 -2.32 -2.64 2.80
N VAL A 136 -1.15 -2.73 2.16
CA VAL A 136 -0.94 -3.55 0.96
C VAL A 136 -1.16 -5.03 1.27
N ILE A 137 -0.63 -5.55 2.38
CA ILE A 137 -0.83 -6.95 2.80
C ILE A 137 -2.32 -7.26 3.02
N GLN A 138 -3.04 -6.33 3.64
CA GLN A 138 -4.47 -6.46 3.91
C GLN A 138 -5.35 -6.16 2.68
N GLY A 139 -4.77 -5.64 1.61
CA GLY A 139 -5.52 -5.20 0.42
C GLY A 139 -6.47 -4.05 0.69
N LYS A 140 -6.07 -3.16 1.58
CA LYS A 140 -6.78 -1.93 1.95
C LYS A 140 -6.13 -0.67 1.38
N ASN A 141 -4.91 -0.80 0.81
CA ASN A 141 -4.20 0.33 0.24
C ASN A 141 -5.08 1.14 -0.71
N PHE A 142 -5.01 2.45 -0.60
CA PHE A 142 -5.68 3.38 -1.51
C PHE A 142 -4.87 3.54 -2.80
N PHE A 143 -3.58 3.83 -2.66
CA PHE A 143 -2.70 3.89 -3.82
C PHE A 143 -2.30 2.49 -4.30
N GLU A 144 -1.93 2.38 -5.58
CA GLU A 144 -1.42 1.12 -6.11
C GLU A 144 -0.18 0.65 -5.32
N PRO A 145 -0.08 -0.66 -5.05
CA PRO A 145 1.01 -1.18 -4.25
C PRO A 145 2.36 -1.00 -4.95
N GLN A 146 3.36 -0.61 -4.17
CA GLN A 146 4.73 -0.37 -4.61
C GLN A 146 5.49 -1.70 -4.77
N LEU A 147 5.10 -2.53 -5.76
CA LEU A 147 5.68 -3.86 -6.03
C LEU A 147 6.01 -4.03 -7.51
N ALA A 148 7.23 -4.43 -7.82
CA ALA A 148 7.78 -4.51 -9.19
C ALA A 148 7.00 -5.36 -10.18
N LYS A 149 6.42 -6.46 -9.74
CA LYS A 149 5.88 -7.48 -10.66
C LYS A 149 4.38 -7.46 -10.81
N MET A 150 3.71 -6.41 -10.41
CA MET A 150 2.28 -6.29 -10.69
C MET A 150 1.99 -5.93 -12.14
N ASP A 151 3.01 -5.59 -12.91
CA ASP A 151 2.87 -5.27 -14.32
C ASP A 151 3.10 -6.48 -15.22
N LEU A 152 2.09 -7.31 -15.35
CA LEU A 152 2.05 -8.40 -16.34
C LEU A 152 1.94 -7.89 -17.79
N LEU A 153 1.91 -6.58 -18.01
CA LEU A 153 1.64 -5.97 -19.31
C LEU A 153 2.88 -5.43 -20.01
N ILE A 154 4.07 -5.47 -19.39
CA ILE A 154 5.31 -5.17 -20.09
C ILE A 154 6.00 -6.50 -20.45
N PRO A 155 5.84 -7.00 -21.67
CA PRO A 155 6.55 -8.18 -22.09
C PRO A 155 8.03 -7.85 -22.25
N ASN A 156 8.89 -8.60 -21.55
CA ASN A 156 10.30 -8.77 -21.86
C ASN A 156 11.23 -7.56 -21.75
N ILE A 157 11.29 -6.91 -20.61
CA ILE A 157 12.51 -6.19 -20.25
C ILE A 157 13.26 -7.07 -19.26
N GLY A 158 14.41 -7.60 -19.72
CA GLY A 158 15.45 -8.32 -19.02
C GLY A 158 15.01 -9.02 -17.72
N GLU A 159 14.56 -10.27 -17.81
CA GLU A 159 14.40 -11.11 -16.65
C GLU A 159 15.80 -11.53 -16.14
N ASP A 160 16.54 -10.62 -15.56
CA ASP A 160 17.61 -11.03 -14.69
C ASP A 160 16.97 -11.58 -13.42
N LYS A 161 17.24 -12.84 -13.11
CA LYS A 161 16.63 -13.52 -11.94
C LYS A 161 17.13 -12.98 -10.62
N ASN A 162 18.07 -12.04 -10.66
CA ASN A 162 18.72 -11.40 -9.53
C ASN A 162 18.25 -9.93 -9.35
N ASP A 163 17.37 -9.40 -10.20
CA ASP A 163 16.85 -8.05 -10.00
C ASP A 163 16.07 -7.99 -8.70
N ASP A 164 16.41 -7.04 -7.87
CA ASP A 164 15.67 -6.72 -6.66
C ASP A 164 14.22 -6.39 -7.01
N VAL A 165 13.29 -7.01 -6.28
CA VAL A 165 11.88 -7.05 -6.66
C VAL A 165 11.09 -6.09 -5.78
N ASN A 166 11.70 -4.98 -5.37
CA ASN A 166 11.06 -3.96 -4.52
C ASN A 166 10.11 -3.01 -5.27
N GLY A 167 10.12 -3.01 -6.59
CA GLY A 167 9.26 -2.18 -7.43
C GLY A 167 9.93 -0.97 -8.06
N PHE A 168 11.11 -0.63 -7.63
CA PHE A 168 11.85 0.50 -8.17
C PHE A 168 12.06 0.39 -9.68
N TRP A 169 11.74 1.47 -10.39
CA TRP A 169 11.97 1.59 -11.81
C TRP A 169 13.04 2.63 -12.12
N GLY A 170 13.08 3.69 -11.35
CA GLY A 170 13.92 4.87 -11.56
C GLY A 170 13.25 6.09 -10.96
N TYR A 171 13.53 7.26 -11.52
CA TYR A 171 13.13 8.53 -10.94
C TYR A 171 12.20 9.32 -11.86
N ILE A 172 11.33 10.12 -11.23
CA ILE A 172 10.59 11.19 -11.86
C ILE A 172 11.19 12.53 -11.43
N GLY A 173 11.58 13.35 -12.38
CA GLY A 173 12.06 14.70 -12.16
C GLY A 173 11.01 15.72 -12.55
N ILE A 174 10.63 16.60 -11.63
CA ILE A 174 9.64 17.65 -11.83
C ILE A 174 10.33 19.01 -11.88
N LEU A 175 10.10 19.76 -12.95
CA LEU A 175 10.51 21.15 -13.09
C LEU A 175 9.25 22.02 -13.12
N THR A 176 9.04 22.81 -12.06
CA THR A 176 7.95 23.78 -12.01
C THR A 176 8.26 25.01 -12.87
N SER A 177 7.25 25.76 -13.31
CA SER A 177 7.39 26.88 -14.27
C SER A 177 8.35 28.00 -13.83
N HIS A 178 8.59 28.17 -12.55
CA HIS A 178 9.57 29.11 -12.01
C HIS A 178 10.69 28.42 -11.24
N GLY A 179 10.69 27.08 -11.19
CA GLY A 179 11.74 26.28 -10.59
C GLY A 179 13.07 26.41 -11.36
N LYS A 180 14.17 26.39 -10.61
CA LYS A 180 15.52 26.47 -11.19
C LYS A 180 16.18 25.11 -11.35
N LYS A 181 15.67 24.10 -10.62
CA LYS A 181 16.21 22.75 -10.57
C LYS A 181 15.06 21.76 -10.62
N TYR A 182 15.38 20.55 -11.07
CA TYR A 182 14.47 19.42 -10.95
C TYR A 182 14.40 18.97 -9.50
N LYS A 183 13.20 18.64 -9.05
CA LYS A 183 12.99 17.81 -7.87
C LYS A 183 12.78 16.36 -8.30
N TRP A 184 13.50 15.44 -7.70
CA TRP A 184 13.54 14.05 -8.12
C TRP A 184 12.91 13.14 -7.06
N PHE A 185 12.14 12.16 -7.52
CA PHE A 185 11.44 11.22 -6.64
C PHE A 185 11.54 9.81 -7.20
N PRO A 186 11.85 8.80 -6.37
CA PRO A 186 11.89 7.40 -6.78
C PRO A 186 10.47 6.89 -7.06
N ILE A 187 10.30 6.22 -8.20
CA ILE A 187 8.99 5.70 -8.63
C ILE A 187 9.06 4.25 -9.06
N THR A 188 7.90 3.58 -8.97
CA THR A 188 7.73 2.23 -9.49
C THR A 188 7.39 2.23 -10.97
N ARG A 189 7.47 1.04 -11.60
CA ARG A 189 6.97 0.83 -12.98
C ARG A 189 5.49 1.11 -13.11
N ILE A 190 4.72 0.83 -12.05
CA ILE A 190 3.28 1.10 -12.03
C ILE A 190 3.03 2.60 -12.03
N THR A 191 3.68 3.33 -11.14
CA THR A 191 3.59 4.80 -11.07
C THR A 191 3.95 5.44 -12.42
N ARG A 192 5.06 5.00 -13.04
CA ARG A 192 5.44 5.47 -14.39
C ARG A 192 4.33 5.31 -15.41
N LYS A 193 3.60 4.18 -15.38
CA LYS A 193 2.50 3.92 -16.30
C LYS A 193 1.34 4.91 -16.09
N PHE A 194 0.97 5.17 -14.83
CA PHE A 194 -0.08 6.14 -14.51
C PHE A 194 0.31 7.55 -14.94
N VAL A 195 1.56 7.97 -14.72
CA VAL A 195 2.05 9.27 -15.21
C VAL A 195 1.77 9.44 -16.70
N TYR A 196 2.02 8.41 -17.53
CA TYR A 196 1.72 8.50 -18.98
C TYR A 196 0.22 8.52 -19.29
N GLN A 197 -0.62 7.89 -18.46
CA GLN A 197 -2.07 7.86 -18.68
C GLN A 197 -2.71 9.21 -18.31
N ASP A 198 -2.19 9.86 -17.28
CA ASP A 198 -2.81 11.03 -16.66
C ASP A 198 -2.21 12.37 -17.11
N MET A 199 -1.22 12.34 -18.01
CA MET A 199 -0.50 13.54 -18.48
C MET A 199 -1.38 14.65 -19.09
N GLU A 200 -2.59 14.33 -19.57
CA GLU A 200 -3.54 15.28 -20.14
C GLU A 200 -4.50 15.87 -19.10
N ASN A 201 -4.46 15.35 -17.84
CA ASN A 201 -5.29 15.85 -16.77
C ASN A 201 -4.79 17.20 -16.25
N LYS A 202 -5.70 18.03 -15.74
CA LYS A 202 -5.35 19.31 -15.12
C LYS A 202 -4.52 19.13 -13.85
N TYR A 203 -4.87 18.10 -13.06
CA TYR A 203 -4.16 17.70 -11.85
C TYR A 203 -3.79 16.22 -11.96
N ILE A 204 -2.65 15.85 -11.42
CA ILE A 204 -2.25 14.45 -11.32
C ILE A 204 -1.69 14.15 -9.92
N VAL A 205 -1.89 12.92 -9.48
CA VAL A 205 -1.38 12.41 -8.20
C VAL A 205 -0.37 11.31 -8.46
N ILE A 206 0.83 11.44 -7.92
CA ILE A 206 1.95 10.52 -8.15
C ILE A 206 2.45 9.96 -6.81
N PRO A 207 2.12 8.72 -6.46
CA PRO A 207 2.70 8.07 -5.29
C PRO A 207 4.17 7.69 -5.56
N CYS A 208 5.09 8.10 -4.68
CA CYS A 208 6.52 7.86 -4.76
C CYS A 208 6.98 6.87 -3.70
N MET A 209 8.18 6.29 -3.86
CA MET A 209 8.69 5.25 -2.96
C MET A 209 9.30 5.79 -1.66
N ASN A 210 9.71 7.06 -1.64
CA ASN A 210 10.33 7.73 -0.50
C ASN A 210 9.32 8.36 0.48
N ASN A 211 8.21 7.70 0.74
CA ASN A 211 7.11 8.18 1.60
C ASN A 211 6.49 9.51 1.13
N LYS A 212 6.53 9.81 -0.16
CA LYS A 212 5.94 11.02 -0.74
C LYS A 212 4.79 10.69 -1.70
N VAL A 213 3.77 11.53 -1.69
CA VAL A 213 2.75 11.62 -2.73
C VAL A 213 2.82 13.04 -3.31
N LEU A 214 2.97 13.13 -4.62
CA LEU A 214 2.98 14.42 -5.32
C LEU A 214 1.57 14.71 -5.84
N PHE A 215 1.06 15.90 -5.55
CA PHE A 215 -0.11 16.45 -6.21
C PHE A 215 0.37 17.58 -7.13
N LEU A 216 0.24 17.41 -8.44
CA LEU A 216 0.75 18.34 -9.43
C LEU A 216 -0.39 19.11 -10.12
N SER A 217 -0.22 20.41 -10.26
CA SER A 217 -1.04 21.24 -11.16
C SER A 217 -0.32 21.38 -12.50
N MET A 218 -0.78 20.66 -13.52
CA MET A 218 -0.07 20.52 -14.79
C MET A 218 0.11 21.83 -15.54
N ASP A 219 -0.77 22.81 -15.32
CA ASP A 219 -0.64 24.17 -15.87
C ASP A 219 0.62 24.92 -15.37
N ASN A 220 1.18 24.48 -14.24
CA ASN A 220 2.33 25.10 -13.57
C ASN A 220 3.60 24.22 -13.61
N ILE A 221 3.58 23.17 -14.42
CA ILE A 221 4.73 22.27 -14.64
C ILE A 221 5.31 22.51 -16.02
N ASP A 222 6.58 22.91 -16.09
CA ASP A 222 7.25 23.13 -17.38
C ASP A 222 7.74 21.81 -18.00
N ARG A 223 8.20 20.88 -17.16
CA ARG A 223 8.76 19.63 -17.65
C ARG A 223 8.70 18.52 -16.62
N ILE A 224 8.37 17.33 -17.10
CA ILE A 224 8.51 16.07 -16.37
C ILE A 224 9.56 15.23 -17.11
N VAL A 225 10.51 14.69 -16.35
CA VAL A 225 11.55 13.79 -16.85
C VAL A 225 11.40 12.45 -16.15
N LEU A 226 11.36 11.37 -16.92
CA LEU A 226 11.34 10.00 -16.40
C LEU A 226 12.71 9.39 -16.71
N LEU A 227 13.41 8.97 -15.67
CA LEU A 227 14.78 8.50 -15.73
C LEU A 227 14.85 7.07 -15.21
N ASP A 228 15.13 6.13 -16.12
CA ASP A 228 15.32 4.72 -15.79
C ASP A 228 16.59 4.53 -14.97
N GLU A 229 16.61 3.63 -14.01
CA GLU A 229 17.80 3.28 -13.21
C GLU A 229 19.04 2.97 -14.06
N ALA A 230 18.81 2.36 -15.22
CA ALA A 230 19.89 2.00 -16.16
C ALA A 230 20.36 3.17 -17.05
N CYS A 231 19.79 4.36 -16.93
CA CYS A 231 20.21 5.50 -17.74
C CYS A 231 21.58 6.06 -17.29
N ASP A 232 22.39 6.46 -18.27
CA ASP A 232 23.59 7.24 -17.99
C ASP A 232 23.22 8.61 -17.38
N TYR A 233 24.08 9.14 -16.54
CA TYR A 233 23.91 10.47 -15.94
C TYR A 233 23.68 11.54 -17.00
N PRO A 234 22.55 12.27 -16.96
CA PRO A 234 22.33 13.39 -17.87
C PRO A 234 23.31 14.52 -17.56
N VAL A 235 24.01 15.02 -18.57
CA VAL A 235 25.05 16.06 -18.40
C VAL A 235 24.49 17.42 -18.02
N ASP A 236 23.20 17.65 -18.32
CA ASP A 236 22.47 18.90 -18.18
C ASP A 236 21.38 18.92 -17.13
N LEU A 237 21.23 17.81 -16.39
CA LEU A 237 20.23 17.68 -15.33
C LEU A 237 20.93 17.38 -13.99
N ASP A 238 20.38 17.92 -12.91
CA ASP A 238 20.78 17.53 -11.57
C ASP A 238 20.39 16.05 -11.34
N TRP A 239 21.35 15.23 -10.94
CA TRP A 239 21.11 13.83 -10.67
C TRP A 239 20.49 13.63 -9.28
N PRO A 240 19.55 12.69 -9.09
CA PRO A 240 18.88 12.48 -7.80
C PRO A 240 19.83 12.17 -6.65
N MET A 241 20.95 11.49 -6.94
CA MET A 241 21.94 11.06 -5.94
C MET A 241 22.90 12.18 -5.52
N ASP A 242 23.01 13.27 -6.32
CA ASP A 242 23.89 14.40 -6.03
C ASP A 242 23.17 15.51 -5.23
N THR A 243 21.92 15.34 -4.92
CA THR A 243 21.10 16.39 -4.28
C THR A 243 21.38 16.59 -2.80
N GLY A 244 22.40 16.00 -2.23
CA GLY A 244 23.07 16.32 -0.94
C GLY A 244 22.22 16.72 0.29
N ASP A 245 20.99 17.10 0.07
CA ASP A 245 20.07 17.66 1.07
C ASP A 245 18.95 16.69 1.49
N GLU A 246 18.67 15.62 0.73
CA GLU A 246 17.66 14.63 1.12
C GLU A 246 18.32 13.40 1.77
N LYS A 247 18.17 13.27 3.07
CA LYS A 247 18.74 12.17 3.85
C LYS A 247 18.12 10.81 3.52
N ILE A 248 16.86 10.78 3.09
CA ILE A 248 16.12 9.57 2.76
C ILE A 248 15.57 9.70 1.33
N SER A 249 16.45 9.59 0.35
CA SER A 249 16.06 9.53 -1.07
C SER A 249 15.99 8.10 -1.58
N GLU A 250 16.14 7.10 -0.70
CA GLU A 250 16.30 5.72 -1.14
C GLU A 250 14.98 5.06 -1.52
N GLU A 251 15.05 4.37 -2.63
CA GLU A 251 13.99 3.60 -3.25
C GLU A 251 13.64 2.31 -2.49
N GLU A 252 14.50 1.86 -1.59
CA GLU A 252 14.39 0.53 -0.97
C GLU A 252 13.85 0.53 0.47
N VAL A 253 13.57 1.69 1.05
CA VAL A 253 13.05 1.76 2.43
C VAL A 253 11.64 1.17 2.50
N PRO A 254 11.44 0.09 3.27
CA PRO A 254 10.12 -0.50 3.43
C PRO A 254 9.12 0.48 4.04
N GLN A 255 7.95 0.64 3.42
CA GLN A 255 6.93 1.60 3.87
C GLN A 255 6.49 1.38 5.33
N VAL A 256 6.53 0.14 5.83
CA VAL A 256 6.22 -0.16 7.23
C VAL A 256 7.17 0.54 8.22
N LEU A 257 8.40 0.86 7.83
CA LEU A 257 9.32 1.62 8.69
C LEU A 257 8.85 3.06 8.87
N TYR A 258 8.35 3.71 7.82
CA TYR A 258 7.74 5.03 7.94
C TYR A 258 6.48 5.02 8.84
N GLU A 259 5.65 3.96 8.76
CA GLU A 259 4.52 3.77 9.67
C GLU A 259 4.97 3.69 11.14
N LEU A 260 6.12 3.08 11.39
CA LEU A 260 6.63 2.85 12.75
C LEU A 260 7.44 4.02 13.32
N LEU A 261 7.92 4.96 12.50
CA LEU A 261 8.69 6.12 12.97
C LEU A 261 7.92 6.96 13.97
N GLU A 262 6.62 7.14 13.80
CA GLU A 262 5.76 7.88 14.72
C GLU A 262 5.81 7.30 16.13
N TYR A 263 5.65 5.98 16.24
CA TYR A 263 5.68 5.29 17.51
C TYR A 263 7.06 5.31 18.15
N TYR A 264 8.10 5.26 17.33
CA TYR A 264 9.48 5.40 17.78
C TYR A 264 9.72 6.79 18.41
N TYR A 265 9.26 7.84 17.73
CA TYR A 265 9.36 9.23 18.19
C TYR A 265 8.59 9.49 19.49
N LEU A 266 7.35 9.02 19.57
CA LEU A 266 6.50 9.20 20.74
C LEU A 266 6.93 8.35 21.94
N GLY A 267 7.86 7.42 21.77
CA GLY A 267 8.27 6.48 22.80
C GLY A 267 7.14 5.52 23.21
N GLU A 268 6.15 5.34 22.36
CA GLU A 268 5.02 4.47 22.60
C GLU A 268 5.40 3.01 22.38
N SER A 269 4.96 2.12 23.29
CA SER A 269 5.13 0.69 23.11
C SER A 269 4.15 0.18 22.06
N VAL A 270 4.65 -0.10 20.87
CA VAL A 270 3.89 -0.70 19.79
C VAL A 270 4.14 -2.21 19.73
N GLU A 271 3.10 -2.96 19.39
CA GLU A 271 3.24 -4.40 19.12
C GLU A 271 4.09 -4.61 17.86
N MET A 272 5.38 -4.88 18.03
CA MET A 272 6.33 -5.28 17.00
C MET A 272 7.24 -6.41 17.49
N SER A 273 7.83 -7.15 16.57
CA SER A 273 8.83 -8.16 16.90
C SER A 273 10.18 -7.53 17.24
N ASP A 274 11.02 -8.27 17.99
CA ASP A 274 12.40 -7.83 18.27
C ASP A 274 13.21 -7.59 16.99
N ASN A 275 12.94 -8.37 15.93
CA ASN A 275 13.59 -8.21 14.64
C ASN A 275 13.18 -6.90 13.95
N LEU A 276 11.90 -6.59 13.96
CA LEU A 276 11.40 -5.35 13.36
C LEU A 276 11.86 -4.11 14.12
N HIS A 277 11.90 -4.19 15.46
CA HIS A 277 12.44 -3.13 16.31
C HIS A 277 13.91 -2.84 15.94
N LYS A 278 14.71 -3.89 15.78
CA LYS A 278 16.10 -3.76 15.35
C LYS A 278 16.23 -3.13 13.96
N CYS A 279 15.40 -3.53 12.99
CA CYS A 279 15.39 -2.92 11.67
C CYS A 279 15.04 -1.42 11.73
N LEU A 280 14.11 -1.04 12.61
CA LEU A 280 13.73 0.37 12.80
C LEU A 280 14.88 1.18 13.44
N GLU A 281 15.55 0.64 14.47
CA GLU A 281 16.73 1.27 15.06
C GLU A 281 17.86 1.43 14.03
N GLU A 282 18.14 0.36 13.26
CA GLU A 282 19.16 0.41 12.19
C GLU A 282 18.80 1.46 11.14
N PHE A 283 17.53 1.59 10.76
CA PHE A 283 17.07 2.62 9.83
C PHE A 283 17.29 4.03 10.36
N VAL A 284 16.87 4.31 11.60
CA VAL A 284 17.07 5.63 12.21
C VAL A 284 18.57 5.97 12.36
N ASP A 285 19.40 5.00 12.76
CA ASP A 285 20.84 5.19 12.94
C ASP A 285 21.57 5.39 11.60
N GLU A 286 21.24 4.62 10.56
CA GLU A 286 21.85 4.68 9.23
C GLU A 286 21.65 6.05 8.59
N TYR A 287 20.40 6.52 8.60
CA TYR A 287 20.03 7.82 8.04
C TYR A 287 20.26 8.98 9.02
N LYS A 288 20.67 8.70 10.27
CA LYS A 288 20.89 9.70 11.34
C LYS A 288 19.68 10.62 11.52
N ILE A 289 18.49 10.02 11.56
CA ILE A 289 17.23 10.75 11.65
C ILE A 289 17.11 11.33 13.06
N SER A 290 17.00 12.64 13.20
CA SER A 290 16.73 13.33 14.47
C SER A 290 15.22 13.36 14.77
N ASP A 291 14.86 13.63 16.02
CA ASP A 291 13.45 13.73 16.43
C ASP A 291 12.67 14.78 15.60
N ASP A 292 13.27 15.95 15.36
CA ASP A 292 12.63 17.00 14.54
C ASP A 292 12.42 16.51 13.09
N GLU A 293 13.37 15.75 12.52
CA GLU A 293 13.26 15.19 11.17
C GLU A 293 12.21 14.07 11.09
N ILE A 294 11.96 13.34 12.17
CA ILE A 294 10.90 12.32 12.18
C ILE A 294 9.53 12.99 11.98
N GLU A 295 9.27 14.10 12.67
CA GLU A 295 8.02 14.84 12.54
C GLU A 295 7.83 15.32 11.09
N ASP A 296 8.86 15.87 10.48
CA ASP A 296 8.83 16.31 9.07
C ASP A 296 8.60 15.13 8.10
N ILE A 297 9.20 13.98 8.34
CA ILE A 297 9.02 12.77 7.52
C ILE A 297 7.59 12.24 7.58
N ILE A 298 6.97 12.31 8.77
CA ILE A 298 5.66 11.72 9.02
C ILE A 298 4.53 12.68 8.63
N ASN A 299 4.63 13.95 9.02
CA ASN A 299 3.58 14.95 8.95
C ASN A 299 3.93 16.16 8.07
N GLY A 300 5.17 16.22 7.57
CA GLY A 300 5.65 17.36 6.78
C GLY A 300 5.02 17.42 5.39
N ILE A 301 4.55 18.60 5.03
CA ILE A 301 4.12 18.94 3.67
C ILE A 301 5.03 20.01 3.08
N GLU A 302 5.29 19.92 1.78
CA GLU A 302 5.95 20.97 1.01
C GLU A 302 5.02 21.52 -0.07
N ILE A 303 4.96 22.85 -0.16
CA ILE A 303 4.11 23.56 -1.10
C ILE A 303 5.00 24.37 -2.03
N HIS A 304 4.98 24.01 -3.31
CA HIS A 304 5.71 24.72 -4.36
C HIS A 304 4.71 25.56 -5.14
N TYR A 305 4.82 26.87 -4.99
CA TYR A 305 3.93 27.81 -5.68
C TYR A 305 4.38 28.06 -7.13
N ALA A 306 3.40 28.41 -7.95
CA ALA A 306 3.61 28.74 -9.37
C ALA A 306 4.57 29.92 -9.60
N ASP A 307 4.76 30.78 -8.63
CA ASP A 307 5.70 31.91 -8.70
C ASP A 307 7.12 31.59 -8.23
N GLY A 308 7.37 30.34 -7.85
CA GLY A 308 8.66 29.83 -7.42
C GLY A 308 8.95 30.02 -5.93
N LEU A 309 7.96 30.38 -5.12
CA LEU A 309 8.04 30.32 -3.67
C LEU A 309 7.85 28.89 -3.21
N ASP A 310 8.65 28.46 -2.23
CA ASP A 310 8.50 27.19 -1.53
C ASP A 310 8.13 27.46 -0.06
N GLU A 311 7.21 26.68 0.47
CA GLU A 311 6.77 26.75 1.87
C GLU A 311 6.65 25.32 2.42
N SER A 312 7.08 25.11 3.66
CA SER A 312 6.93 23.86 4.39
C SER A 312 6.09 24.05 5.64
N ASP A 313 5.32 23.04 6.00
CA ASP A 313 4.52 23.00 7.22
C ASP A 313 4.36 21.54 7.69
N THR A 314 3.90 21.34 8.93
CA THR A 314 3.50 20.02 9.42
C THR A 314 2.01 20.01 9.70
N ILE A 315 1.31 18.92 9.33
CA ILE A 315 -0.14 18.83 9.43
C ILE A 315 -0.60 17.48 10.00
N GLU A 316 -1.70 17.49 10.70
CA GLU A 316 -2.45 16.29 11.07
C GLU A 316 -3.54 16.01 10.03
N PHE A 317 -3.43 14.93 9.27
CA PHE A 317 -4.37 14.65 8.17
C PHE A 317 -5.81 14.39 8.61
N TYR A 318 -6.03 13.88 9.82
CA TYR A 318 -7.37 13.67 10.36
C TYR A 318 -8.12 14.98 10.62
N GLU A 319 -7.39 16.07 10.87
CA GLU A 319 -7.95 17.42 11.03
C GLU A 319 -8.05 18.16 9.69
N ASN A 320 -7.39 17.63 8.64
CA ASN A 320 -7.22 18.26 7.34
C ASN A 320 -7.84 17.43 6.19
N GLU A 321 -9.07 16.97 6.38
CA GLU A 321 -9.79 16.12 5.44
C GLU A 321 -9.86 16.68 4.01
N ASN A 322 -9.84 17.99 3.85
CA ASN A 322 -9.90 18.68 2.55
C ASN A 322 -8.73 18.31 1.63
N ILE A 323 -7.51 18.11 2.18
CA ILE A 323 -6.35 17.66 1.38
C ILE A 323 -6.54 16.21 0.95
N SER A 324 -6.96 15.34 1.87
CA SER A 324 -7.22 13.93 1.58
C SER A 324 -8.33 13.78 0.53
N ASP A 325 -9.37 14.60 0.58
CA ASP A 325 -10.45 14.62 -0.40
C ASP A 325 -9.98 15.06 -1.78
N ALA A 326 -9.19 16.13 -1.87
CA ALA A 326 -8.66 16.60 -3.13
C ALA A 326 -7.77 15.56 -3.80
N VAL A 327 -6.89 14.92 -3.02
CA VAL A 327 -6.02 13.85 -3.53
C VAL A 327 -6.82 12.63 -3.96
N SER A 328 -7.76 12.17 -3.12
CA SER A 328 -8.62 11.03 -3.41
C SER A 328 -9.46 11.26 -4.67
N TYR A 329 -10.05 12.45 -4.78
CA TYR A 329 -10.83 12.83 -5.94
C TYR A 329 -10.02 12.78 -7.24
N VAL A 330 -8.81 13.36 -7.26
CA VAL A 330 -7.95 13.35 -8.46
C VAL A 330 -7.44 11.96 -8.80
N TYR A 331 -7.15 11.13 -7.79
CA TYR A 331 -6.57 9.79 -8.02
C TYR A 331 -7.62 8.77 -8.52
N ASP A 332 -8.88 8.85 -8.06
CA ASP A 332 -9.93 7.88 -8.37
C ASP A 332 -10.72 8.20 -9.65
N HIS A 333 -10.61 9.43 -10.18
CA HIS A 333 -11.43 9.85 -11.31
C HIS A 333 -10.71 9.65 -12.66
N ASP A 334 -11.18 8.65 -13.41
CA ASP A 334 -10.76 8.37 -14.80
C ASP A 334 -11.40 9.31 -15.85
N ASP A 335 -12.40 10.14 -15.49
CA ASP A 335 -13.20 10.94 -16.42
C ASP A 335 -12.87 12.44 -16.35
N TYR A 336 -12.36 12.96 -17.47
CA TYR A 336 -11.84 14.32 -17.71
C TYR A 336 -12.84 15.48 -17.51
N ASP A 337 -14.14 15.20 -17.45
CA ASP A 337 -15.17 16.24 -17.58
C ASP A 337 -15.70 16.81 -16.23
N ASP A 338 -15.25 16.29 -15.08
CA ASP A 338 -15.89 16.58 -13.77
C ASP A 338 -15.04 17.42 -12.79
N TYR A 339 -13.86 17.94 -13.20
CA TYR A 339 -13.05 18.81 -12.32
C TYR A 339 -13.75 20.13 -11.92
N ASP A 340 -14.89 20.46 -12.52
CA ASP A 340 -15.73 21.61 -12.12
C ASP A 340 -16.31 21.47 -10.70
N CYS A 341 -16.26 20.26 -10.12
CA CYS A 341 -16.75 19.98 -8.77
C CYS A 341 -15.67 20.04 -7.70
N MET A 342 -14.38 20.09 -8.07
CA MET A 342 -13.29 20.18 -7.11
C MET A 342 -13.15 21.61 -6.58
N ASP A 343 -13.06 21.74 -5.26
CA ASP A 343 -12.78 23.03 -4.64
C ASP A 343 -11.45 23.60 -5.18
N GLU A 344 -11.49 24.79 -5.75
CA GLU A 344 -10.27 25.48 -6.22
C GLU A 344 -9.37 25.95 -5.05
N VAL A 345 -9.75 25.60 -3.83
CA VAL A 345 -9.12 26.10 -2.60
C VAL A 345 -8.91 24.94 -1.64
N LEU A 346 -7.69 24.77 -1.17
CA LEU A 346 -7.36 23.85 -0.07
C LEU A 346 -7.32 24.64 1.25
N TYR A 347 -7.85 24.02 2.30
CA TYR A 347 -7.77 24.52 3.67
C TYR A 347 -6.97 23.53 4.49
N TYR A 348 -6.05 24.02 5.31
CA TYR A 348 -5.40 23.18 6.29
C TYR A 348 -5.03 23.95 7.55
N THR A 349 -4.98 23.23 8.66
CA THR A 349 -4.45 23.69 9.92
C THR A 349 -3.06 23.09 10.08
N GLY A 350 -2.06 23.95 10.08
CA GLY A 350 -0.67 23.56 10.26
C GLY A 350 -0.22 23.62 11.70
N TYR A 351 1.09 23.51 11.91
CA TYR A 351 1.71 23.61 13.21
C TYR A 351 1.27 24.89 13.96
N ASN A 352 1.08 24.80 15.28
CA ASN A 352 0.58 25.89 16.13
C ASN A 352 -0.83 26.42 15.78
N GLU A 353 -1.72 25.56 15.32
CA GLU A 353 -3.12 25.92 14.99
C GLU A 353 -3.20 27.02 13.90
N ARG A 354 -2.19 27.13 13.05
CA ARG A 354 -2.18 28.08 11.94
C ARG A 354 -3.11 27.62 10.84
N GLU A 355 -4.20 28.33 10.61
CA GLU A 355 -5.09 28.08 9.48
C GLU A 355 -4.50 28.66 8.19
N SER A 356 -4.45 27.87 7.14
CA SER A 356 -3.98 28.26 5.81
C SER A 356 -5.04 28.00 4.75
N ILE A 357 -5.12 28.92 3.79
CA ILE A 357 -6.05 28.87 2.65
C ILE A 357 -5.24 29.03 1.38
N ILE A 358 -5.16 27.99 0.58
CA ILE A 358 -4.35 27.95 -0.63
C ILE A 358 -5.25 27.83 -1.86
N LYS A 359 -5.03 28.66 -2.86
CA LYS A 359 -5.69 28.51 -4.15
C LYS A 359 -4.90 27.54 -5.02
N LEU A 360 -5.50 26.41 -5.38
CA LEU A 360 -4.85 25.35 -6.18
C LEU A 360 -4.24 25.86 -7.48
N LYS A 361 -4.82 26.86 -8.14
CA LYS A 361 -4.25 27.49 -9.35
C LYS A 361 -2.90 28.17 -9.13
N ASN A 362 -2.56 28.50 -7.88
CA ASN A 362 -1.28 29.11 -7.53
C ASN A 362 -0.25 28.06 -7.09
N VAL A 363 -0.65 26.81 -6.95
CA VAL A 363 0.23 25.70 -6.57
C VAL A 363 0.76 25.06 -7.84
N ALA A 364 2.06 24.76 -7.87
CA ALA A 364 2.66 23.94 -8.89
C ALA A 364 2.73 22.47 -8.44
N MET A 365 3.14 22.24 -7.19
CA MET A 365 3.27 20.91 -6.61
C MET A 365 3.03 20.94 -5.09
N LEU A 366 2.36 19.90 -4.57
CA LEU A 366 2.37 19.57 -3.15
C LEU A 366 3.11 18.26 -2.97
N GLU A 367 4.00 18.20 -1.99
CA GLU A 367 4.60 16.96 -1.50
C GLU A 367 3.92 16.60 -0.19
N LEU A 368 3.33 15.42 -0.13
CA LEU A 368 2.54 14.95 0.99
C LEU A 368 3.09 13.62 1.51
N PRO A 369 3.11 13.35 2.83
CA PRO A 369 3.59 12.09 3.37
C PRO A 369 2.62 10.94 3.02
N PHE A 370 3.14 9.93 2.31
CA PHE A 370 2.37 8.83 1.73
C PHE A 370 1.56 8.05 2.77
N ILE A 371 2.22 7.52 3.80
CA ILE A 371 1.57 6.61 4.76
C ILE A 371 0.46 7.30 5.54
N LYS A 372 0.69 8.52 6.01
CA LYS A 372 -0.32 9.28 6.76
C LYS A 372 -1.52 9.66 5.90
N LEU A 373 -1.25 10.14 4.70
CA LEU A 373 -2.29 10.48 3.73
C LEU A 373 -3.13 9.24 3.34
N GLU A 374 -2.47 8.11 3.03
CA GLU A 374 -3.17 6.88 2.69
C GLU A 374 -4.05 6.40 3.84
N ASN A 375 -3.54 6.40 5.08
CA ASN A 375 -4.32 6.01 6.25
C ASN A 375 -5.54 6.90 6.45
N ALA A 376 -5.40 8.20 6.34
CA ALA A 376 -6.52 9.15 6.47
C ALA A 376 -7.61 8.91 5.41
N ILE A 377 -7.23 8.65 4.16
CA ILE A 377 -8.17 8.32 3.08
C ILE A 377 -8.89 6.99 3.36
N ILE A 378 -8.16 5.96 3.80
CA ILE A 378 -8.73 4.64 4.10
C ILE A 378 -9.73 4.71 5.24
N GLU A 379 -9.37 5.37 6.35
CA GLU A 379 -10.25 5.48 7.52
C GLU A 379 -11.55 6.21 7.18
N LYS A 380 -11.47 7.26 6.39
CA LYS A 380 -12.65 7.98 5.92
C LYS A 380 -13.58 7.12 5.06
N ASN A 381 -13.03 6.26 4.22
CA ASN A 381 -13.80 5.40 3.33
C ASN A 381 -14.34 4.13 4.03
N ASP A 382 -13.77 3.70 5.15
CA ASP A 382 -14.26 2.56 5.96
C ASP A 382 -15.41 2.96 6.93
N LEU A 383 -15.67 4.27 7.13
CA LEU A 383 -16.77 4.86 7.92
C LEU A 383 -18.05 5.05 7.09
#